data_9924b6304111a540d2cf76a02e2cf5f7
#
_entry.id   9924b6304111a540d2cf76a02e2cf5f7
#
_cell.length_a   1.000
_cell.length_b   1.000
_cell.length_c   1.000
_cell.angle_alpha   90.00
_cell.angle_beta   90.00
_cell.angle_gamma   90.00
#
_symmetry.space_group_name_H-M   'P 1'
#
loop_
_entity.id
_entity.type
_entity.pdbx_description
1 polymer ?
#
loop_
_entity_poly.entity_id
_entity_poly.type
_entity_poly.pdbx_seq_one_letter_code
_entity_poly.pdbx_strand_id
1 'polypeptide(L)'
;MPRDQAYVVEIAIDESVTKAFACLQVGVLHTTCNGERRIRVMTLSIPTTQNLAEVYASADQQAITAYFSHKAVERALSSGLDAARDAVQAKMIELLQTYKKELGGGNMGGGGLQFPANMRAMPMLFLGLMKNLGLRKSAQIPTDLRSAALCMLSTLPLPLLMQYIYPRMYSLHDMPDDAGLPHPETGAIVMPSPLNLTSANIVPFGLYLIDDGQTQFLWLGRDAVPALVADVFGTEDKNQLKQGKTSLPVIDNDMNERVRAVVEKSRDHKGKGCGSIVVPPLYLIREDGEPSLRLWAQTLLVEDRADQGVSGAQFLGMLREKVLS
;
A
#
# COMPACT_ATOMS: atom_id res chain seq x y z
N MET A 1 -9.98 -0.86 -23.58
CA MET A 1 -9.46 -0.26 -22.33
C MET A 1 -9.32 -1.39 -21.32
N PRO A 2 -8.12 -1.70 -20.83
CA PRO A 2 -7.89 -2.76 -19.86
C PRO A 2 -8.64 -2.46 -18.54
N ARG A 3 -9.01 -3.51 -17.81
CA ARG A 3 -9.72 -3.36 -16.53
C ARG A 3 -8.83 -2.89 -15.37
N ASP A 4 -7.54 -3.10 -15.53
CA ASP A 4 -6.47 -2.87 -14.57
C ASP A 4 -5.69 -1.59 -14.84
N GLN A 5 -6.26 -0.64 -15.59
CA GLN A 5 -5.61 0.60 -15.94
C GLN A 5 -6.24 1.80 -15.22
N ALA A 6 -5.43 2.56 -14.49
CA ALA A 6 -5.77 3.84 -13.91
C ALA A 6 -5.18 4.98 -14.74
N TYR A 7 -5.85 6.13 -14.70
CA TYR A 7 -5.40 7.35 -15.38
C TYR A 7 -5.29 8.47 -14.37
N VAL A 8 -4.23 9.23 -14.50
CA VAL A 8 -4.01 10.49 -13.78
C VAL A 8 -4.09 11.63 -14.77
N VAL A 9 -4.87 12.66 -14.44
CA VAL A 9 -5.07 13.83 -15.30
C VAL A 9 -4.61 15.06 -14.54
N GLU A 10 -3.73 15.84 -15.15
CA GLU A 10 -3.34 17.17 -14.66
C GLU A 10 -4.26 18.22 -15.28
N ILE A 11 -4.75 19.14 -14.46
CA ILE A 11 -5.61 20.23 -14.88
C ILE A 11 -4.88 21.52 -14.56
N ALA A 12 -4.56 22.31 -15.59
CA ALA A 12 -4.07 23.65 -15.42
C ALA A 12 -5.25 24.63 -15.19
N ILE A 13 -5.08 25.57 -14.28
CA ILE A 13 -6.03 26.65 -14.02
C ILE A 13 -5.38 27.92 -14.59
N ASP A 14 -5.82 28.35 -15.77
CA ASP A 14 -5.23 29.49 -16.48
C ASP A 14 -5.89 30.83 -16.05
N GLU A 15 -7.10 30.75 -15.49
CA GLU A 15 -7.86 31.93 -15.06
C GLU A 15 -8.42 31.75 -13.65
N SER A 16 -8.68 32.86 -12.97
CA SER A 16 -9.32 32.84 -11.65
C SER A 16 -10.71 32.20 -11.70
N VAL A 17 -10.92 31.13 -10.97
CA VAL A 17 -12.23 30.47 -10.85
C VAL A 17 -13.07 31.25 -9.84
N THR A 18 -14.09 31.94 -10.33
CA THR A 18 -15.00 32.77 -9.48
C THR A 18 -16.26 32.03 -9.03
N LYS A 19 -16.52 30.84 -9.61
CA LYS A 19 -17.69 30.01 -9.27
C LYS A 19 -17.38 29.16 -8.03
N ALA A 20 -18.41 28.89 -7.23
CA ALA A 20 -18.29 28.05 -6.02
C ALA A 20 -17.90 26.60 -6.32
N PHE A 21 -18.12 26.13 -7.54
CA PHE A 21 -17.78 24.77 -7.96
C PHE A 21 -17.15 24.77 -9.35
N ALA A 22 -16.13 23.92 -9.52
CA ALA A 22 -15.59 23.52 -10.81
C ALA A 22 -16.13 22.13 -11.18
N CYS A 23 -16.65 21.99 -12.39
CA CYS A 23 -17.18 20.72 -12.88
C CYS A 23 -16.22 20.12 -13.91
N LEU A 24 -15.81 18.90 -13.68
CA LEU A 24 -14.98 18.10 -14.56
C LEU A 24 -15.82 16.96 -15.13
N GLN A 25 -15.76 16.76 -16.45
CA GLN A 25 -16.48 15.68 -17.09
C GLN A 25 -15.55 14.85 -17.96
N VAL A 26 -15.63 13.53 -17.78
CA VAL A 26 -14.87 12.56 -18.58
C VAL A 26 -15.84 11.64 -19.30
N GLY A 27 -15.74 11.59 -20.62
CA GLY A 27 -16.48 10.64 -21.47
C GLY A 27 -15.58 9.51 -21.92
N VAL A 28 -15.99 8.26 -21.68
CA VAL A 28 -15.25 7.06 -22.10
C VAL A 28 -16.11 6.24 -23.05
N LEU A 29 -15.68 6.16 -24.31
CA LEU A 29 -16.25 5.22 -25.28
C LEU A 29 -15.48 3.89 -25.20
N HIS A 30 -16.18 2.80 -24.92
CA HIS A 30 -15.57 1.47 -24.85
C HIS A 30 -16.50 0.41 -25.44
N THR A 31 -15.91 -0.72 -25.83
CA THR A 31 -16.63 -1.91 -26.24
C THR A 31 -16.51 -2.95 -25.14
N THR A 32 -17.64 -3.51 -24.69
CA THR A 32 -17.65 -4.58 -23.69
C THR A 32 -17.12 -5.89 -24.28
N CYS A 33 -16.80 -6.86 -23.44
CA CYS A 33 -16.41 -8.21 -23.92
C CYS A 33 -17.52 -8.91 -24.72
N ASN A 34 -18.76 -8.49 -24.57
CA ASN A 34 -19.91 -9.01 -25.33
C ASN A 34 -20.15 -8.26 -26.65
N GLY A 35 -19.23 -7.36 -27.05
CA GLY A 35 -19.31 -6.59 -28.31
C GLY A 35 -20.19 -5.34 -28.26
N GLU A 36 -20.82 -5.03 -27.12
CA GLU A 36 -21.66 -3.83 -26.99
C GLU A 36 -20.80 -2.58 -26.90
N ARG A 37 -21.07 -1.56 -27.72
CA ARG A 37 -20.48 -0.23 -27.59
C ARG A 37 -21.23 0.57 -26.53
N ARG A 38 -20.47 1.11 -25.56
CA ARG A 38 -21.01 1.93 -24.48
C ARG A 38 -20.24 3.22 -24.31
N ILE A 39 -20.94 4.27 -23.96
CA ILE A 39 -20.36 5.53 -23.54
C ILE A 39 -20.63 5.66 -22.04
N ARG A 40 -19.57 5.83 -21.25
CA ARG A 40 -19.66 6.24 -19.85
C ARG A 40 -19.33 7.70 -19.73
N VAL A 41 -20.18 8.45 -19.07
CA VAL A 41 -19.94 9.84 -18.72
C VAL A 41 -19.85 9.92 -17.21
N MET A 42 -18.74 10.45 -16.73
CA MET A 42 -18.50 10.70 -15.31
C MET A 42 -18.36 12.18 -15.10
N THR A 43 -19.14 12.74 -14.18
CA THR A 43 -19.08 14.16 -13.83
C THR A 43 -18.65 14.27 -12.37
N LEU A 44 -17.62 15.07 -12.13
CA LEU A 44 -17.13 15.41 -10.80
C LEU A 44 -17.30 16.91 -10.59
N SER A 45 -17.97 17.29 -9.51
CA SER A 45 -18.07 18.67 -9.06
C SER A 45 -17.20 18.86 -7.83
N ILE A 46 -16.24 19.78 -7.92
CA ILE A 46 -15.28 20.07 -6.87
C ILE A 46 -15.54 21.49 -6.37
N PRO A 47 -15.70 21.73 -5.05
CA PRO A 47 -15.79 23.07 -4.52
C PRO A 47 -14.49 23.85 -4.75
N THR A 48 -14.60 25.15 -4.96
CA THR A 48 -13.47 26.05 -5.14
C THR A 48 -13.30 26.92 -3.90
N THR A 49 -12.07 27.20 -3.52
CA THR A 49 -11.74 28.05 -2.39
C THR A 49 -10.47 28.84 -2.66
N GLN A 50 -10.35 30.02 -2.02
CA GLN A 50 -9.09 30.78 -1.93
C GLN A 50 -8.39 30.55 -0.60
N ASN A 51 -9.00 29.76 0.29
CA ASN A 51 -8.45 29.44 1.60
C ASN A 51 -7.57 28.19 1.54
N LEU A 52 -6.26 28.39 1.67
CA LEU A 52 -5.28 27.30 1.62
C LEU A 52 -5.49 26.23 2.72
N ALA A 53 -6.02 26.63 3.88
CA ALA A 53 -6.36 25.67 4.96
C ALA A 53 -7.44 24.67 4.51
N GLU A 54 -8.45 25.13 3.77
CA GLU A 54 -9.49 24.26 3.22
C GLU A 54 -8.94 23.33 2.14
N VAL A 55 -8.00 23.82 1.30
CA VAL A 55 -7.31 22.99 0.31
C VAL A 55 -6.56 21.84 1.00
N TYR A 56 -5.77 22.12 2.04
CA TYR A 56 -5.09 21.07 2.79
C TYR A 56 -6.04 20.13 3.53
N ALA A 57 -7.12 20.67 4.11
CA ALA A 57 -8.13 19.87 4.81
C ALA A 57 -8.89 18.90 3.88
N SER A 58 -9.05 19.26 2.60
CA SER A 58 -9.71 18.43 1.58
C SER A 58 -8.76 17.50 0.82
N ALA A 59 -7.45 17.63 1.03
CA ALA A 59 -6.45 16.84 0.29
C ALA A 59 -6.59 15.33 0.54
N ASP A 60 -6.61 14.56 -0.54
CA ASP A 60 -6.61 13.10 -0.49
C ASP A 60 -5.17 12.57 -0.66
N GLN A 61 -4.60 12.06 0.44
CA GLN A 61 -3.23 11.52 0.44
C GLN A 61 -3.04 10.35 -0.52
N GLN A 62 -4.10 9.57 -0.80
CA GLN A 62 -4.00 8.43 -1.72
C GLN A 62 -3.95 8.92 -3.17
N ALA A 63 -4.82 9.87 -3.54
CA ALA A 63 -4.82 10.48 -4.87
C ALA A 63 -3.50 11.21 -5.15
N ILE A 64 -2.97 11.95 -4.15
CA ILE A 64 -1.66 12.62 -4.25
C ILE A 64 -0.54 11.58 -4.45
N THR A 65 -0.55 10.48 -3.69
CA THR A 65 0.45 9.42 -3.84
C THR A 65 0.37 8.75 -5.21
N ALA A 66 -0.82 8.51 -5.73
CA ALA A 66 -1.00 7.96 -7.08
C ALA A 66 -0.45 8.91 -8.15
N TYR A 67 -0.74 10.21 -8.04
CA TYR A 67 -0.16 11.22 -8.92
C TYR A 67 1.38 11.19 -8.90
N PHE A 68 1.99 11.19 -7.71
CA PHE A 68 3.44 11.12 -7.60
C PHE A 68 4.02 9.78 -8.04
N SER A 69 3.28 8.69 -7.91
CA SER A 69 3.68 7.39 -8.46
C SER A 69 3.83 7.45 -9.98
N HIS A 70 2.84 8.01 -10.68
CA HIS A 70 2.92 8.20 -12.14
C HIS A 70 4.08 9.12 -12.54
N LYS A 71 4.22 10.27 -11.87
CA LYS A 71 5.33 11.21 -12.15
C LYS A 71 6.71 10.62 -11.86
N ALA A 72 6.82 9.81 -10.81
CA ALA A 72 8.07 9.11 -10.49
C ALA A 72 8.44 8.08 -11.56
N VAL A 73 7.47 7.34 -12.08
CA VAL A 73 7.69 6.39 -13.18
C VAL A 73 8.14 7.14 -14.44
N GLU A 74 7.41 8.18 -14.85
CA GLU A 74 7.76 9.02 -16.00
C GLU A 74 9.19 9.58 -15.86
N ARG A 75 9.54 10.11 -14.68
CA ARG A 75 10.87 10.63 -14.40
C ARG A 75 11.95 9.55 -14.37
N ALA A 76 11.63 8.36 -13.83
CA ALA A 76 12.58 7.26 -13.81
C ALA A 76 12.94 6.78 -15.22
N LEU A 77 11.97 6.75 -16.12
CA LEU A 77 12.16 6.35 -17.52
C LEU A 77 12.91 7.41 -18.33
N SER A 78 12.69 8.70 -18.06
CA SER A 78 13.31 9.82 -18.80
C SER A 78 14.66 10.24 -18.26
N SER A 79 14.87 10.20 -16.95
CA SER A 79 16.02 10.84 -16.27
C SER A 79 16.73 9.93 -15.27
N GLY A 80 16.25 8.69 -15.11
CA GLY A 80 16.83 7.68 -14.22
C GLY A 80 16.25 7.68 -12.79
N LEU A 81 16.60 6.63 -12.06
CA LEU A 81 16.02 6.34 -10.73
C LEU A 81 16.35 7.40 -9.69
N ASP A 82 17.58 7.94 -9.72
CA ASP A 82 18.01 8.94 -8.75
C ASP A 82 17.18 10.22 -8.89
N ALA A 83 17.07 10.73 -10.13
CA ALA A 83 16.27 11.91 -10.42
C ALA A 83 14.80 11.76 -10.04
N ALA A 84 14.23 10.55 -10.21
CA ALA A 84 12.85 10.26 -9.81
C ALA A 84 12.67 10.29 -8.28
N ARG A 85 13.57 9.65 -7.55
CA ARG A 85 13.53 9.57 -6.07
C ARG A 85 13.75 10.94 -5.44
N ASP A 86 14.73 11.70 -5.95
CA ASP A 86 15.03 13.05 -5.46
C ASP A 86 13.84 13.99 -5.71
N ALA A 87 13.18 13.88 -6.86
CA ALA A 87 11.99 14.66 -7.16
C ALA A 87 10.81 14.33 -6.22
N VAL A 88 10.54 13.03 -5.94
CA VAL A 88 9.51 12.60 -4.99
C VAL A 88 9.80 13.17 -3.60
N GLN A 89 11.04 13.04 -3.14
CA GLN A 89 11.44 13.55 -1.82
C GLN A 89 11.39 15.09 -1.74
N ALA A 90 11.85 15.78 -2.78
CA ALA A 90 11.83 17.25 -2.82
C ALA A 90 10.40 17.79 -2.77
N LYS A 91 9.46 17.15 -3.52
CA LYS A 91 8.06 17.56 -3.51
C LYS A 91 7.36 17.29 -2.18
N MET A 92 7.71 16.21 -1.48
CA MET A 92 7.22 15.97 -0.13
C MET A 92 7.67 17.07 0.84
N ILE A 93 8.95 17.46 0.76
CA ILE A 93 9.50 18.53 1.60
C ILE A 93 8.83 19.88 1.28
N GLU A 94 8.72 20.24 0.01
CA GLU A 94 8.06 21.47 -0.45
C GLU A 94 6.64 21.59 0.06
N LEU A 95 5.85 20.49 -0.03
CA LEU A 95 4.48 20.43 0.45
C LEU A 95 4.40 20.70 1.96
N LEU A 96 5.28 20.09 2.74
CA LEU A 96 5.32 20.26 4.19
C LEU A 96 5.86 21.64 4.61
N GLN A 97 6.84 22.20 3.89
CA GLN A 97 7.33 23.55 4.12
C GLN A 97 6.24 24.58 3.84
N THR A 98 5.49 24.41 2.75
CA THR A 98 4.36 25.30 2.42
C THR A 98 3.27 25.21 3.51
N TYR A 99 2.92 23.99 3.95
CA TYR A 99 1.97 23.81 5.05
C TYR A 99 2.42 24.51 6.32
N LYS A 100 3.68 24.32 6.72
CA LYS A 100 4.26 24.97 7.90
C LYS A 100 4.23 26.51 7.78
N LYS A 101 4.63 27.03 6.63
CA LYS A 101 4.74 28.48 6.38
C LYS A 101 3.38 29.18 6.41
N GLU A 102 2.39 28.61 5.73
CA GLU A 102 1.12 29.26 5.50
C GLU A 102 0.06 28.95 6.59
N LEU A 103 0.15 27.78 7.24
CA LEU A 103 -0.84 27.29 8.19
C LEU A 103 -0.30 27.00 9.59
N GLY A 104 1.00 26.88 9.74
CA GLY A 104 1.66 26.70 11.02
C GLY A 104 1.77 28.02 11.78
N GLY A 105 0.63 28.58 12.20
CA GLY A 105 0.60 29.85 12.92
C GLY A 105 1.63 29.90 14.05
N GLY A 106 2.41 30.98 14.10
CA GLY A 106 3.65 31.21 14.84
C GLY A 106 3.75 30.95 16.34
N ASN A 107 2.92 30.08 16.90
CA ASN A 107 2.87 29.85 18.36
C ASN A 107 2.64 28.38 18.77
N MET A 108 2.98 27.40 17.94
CA MET A 108 2.97 26.00 18.38
C MET A 108 4.36 25.61 18.88
N GLY A 109 4.59 25.82 20.19
CA GLY A 109 5.82 25.54 20.95
C GLY A 109 6.21 24.06 21.07
N GLY A 110 5.87 23.23 20.11
CA GLY A 110 6.31 21.86 20.00
C GLY A 110 7.12 21.67 18.73
N GLY A 111 8.44 21.55 18.83
CA GLY A 111 9.37 21.36 17.71
C GLY A 111 9.17 20.05 16.93
N GLY A 112 7.94 19.58 16.75
CA GLY A 112 7.55 18.39 16.01
C GLY A 112 7.12 18.72 14.57
N LEU A 113 7.40 17.81 13.63
CA LEU A 113 6.87 17.88 12.29
C LEU A 113 5.34 17.67 12.33
N GLN A 114 4.60 18.66 11.86
CA GLN A 114 3.15 18.61 11.83
C GLN A 114 2.66 18.23 10.43
N PHE A 115 1.66 17.37 10.39
CA PHE A 115 0.96 16.98 9.17
C PHE A 115 -0.52 17.34 9.28
N PRO A 116 -1.18 17.75 8.19
CA PRO A 116 -2.63 17.74 8.14
C PRO A 116 -3.15 16.36 8.55
N ALA A 117 -4.25 16.32 9.30
CA ALA A 117 -4.78 15.06 9.85
C ALA A 117 -5.06 14.00 8.76
N ASN A 118 -5.57 14.46 7.60
CA ASN A 118 -5.87 13.64 6.43
C ASN A 118 -4.62 13.23 5.60
N MET A 119 -3.44 13.74 5.93
CA MET A 119 -2.18 13.46 5.22
C MET A 119 -1.13 12.74 6.08
N ARG A 120 -1.52 12.23 7.25
CA ARG A 120 -0.59 11.60 8.21
C ARG A 120 0.13 10.37 7.67
N ALA A 121 -0.51 9.58 6.83
CA ALA A 121 0.11 8.39 6.24
C ALA A 121 0.99 8.70 5.02
N MET A 122 0.90 9.91 4.46
CA MET A 122 1.61 10.27 3.23
C MET A 122 3.12 10.06 3.30
N PRO A 123 3.84 10.38 4.40
CA PRO A 123 5.27 10.08 4.49
C PRO A 123 5.60 8.60 4.34
N MET A 124 4.79 7.72 4.94
CA MET A 124 5.00 6.27 4.82
C MET A 124 4.64 5.75 3.43
N LEU A 125 3.62 6.31 2.79
CA LEU A 125 3.28 6.00 1.39
C LEU A 125 4.41 6.42 0.45
N PHE A 126 4.99 7.60 0.64
CA PHE A 126 6.14 8.06 -0.17
C PHE A 126 7.40 7.23 0.08
N LEU A 127 7.65 6.85 1.35
CA LEU A 127 8.74 5.93 1.67
C LEU A 127 8.52 4.57 0.97
N GLY A 128 7.30 4.04 1.03
CA GLY A 128 6.92 2.79 0.36
C GLY A 128 7.10 2.88 -1.16
N LEU A 129 6.67 3.98 -1.76
CA LEU A 129 6.88 4.25 -3.18
C LEU A 129 8.38 4.21 -3.55
N MET A 130 9.24 4.87 -2.77
CA MET A 130 10.68 4.88 -3.01
C MET A 130 11.36 3.53 -2.73
N LYS A 131 10.76 2.69 -1.87
CA LYS A 131 11.24 1.32 -1.58
C LYS A 131 10.67 0.25 -2.49
N ASN A 132 9.65 0.58 -3.28
CA ASN A 132 9.08 -0.35 -4.25
C ASN A 132 10.13 -0.81 -5.27
N LEU A 133 10.00 -2.05 -5.75
CA LEU A 133 10.92 -2.66 -6.71
C LEU A 133 11.19 -1.79 -7.94
N GLY A 134 10.19 -1.02 -8.39
CA GLY A 134 10.32 -0.11 -9.52
C GLY A 134 11.33 1.02 -9.28
N LEU A 135 11.33 1.61 -8.08
CA LEU A 135 12.12 2.79 -7.76
C LEU A 135 13.29 2.55 -6.79
N ARG A 136 13.39 1.34 -6.21
CA ARG A 136 14.46 1.00 -5.25
C ARG A 136 15.82 0.95 -5.93
N LYS A 137 16.81 1.60 -5.30
CA LYS A 137 18.21 1.52 -5.71
C LYS A 137 18.77 0.17 -5.29
N SER A 138 18.89 -0.76 -6.21
CA SER A 138 19.60 -2.02 -6.04
C SER A 138 20.01 -2.55 -7.41
N ALA A 139 21.27 -2.90 -7.55
CA ALA A 139 21.78 -3.53 -8.76
C ALA A 139 21.33 -5.00 -8.90
N GLN A 140 20.82 -5.59 -7.83
CA GLN A 140 20.38 -6.99 -7.79
C GLN A 140 18.96 -7.19 -8.34
N ILE A 141 18.19 -6.10 -8.58
CA ILE A 141 16.85 -6.22 -9.12
C ILE A 141 16.95 -6.48 -10.64
N PRO A 142 16.46 -7.63 -11.13
CA PRO A 142 16.40 -7.91 -12.56
C PRO A 142 15.59 -6.83 -13.31
N THR A 143 16.02 -6.52 -14.52
CA THR A 143 15.40 -5.48 -15.36
C THR A 143 13.93 -5.76 -15.63
N ASP A 144 13.55 -7.02 -15.84
CA ASP A 144 12.17 -7.44 -16.10
C ASP A 144 11.26 -7.21 -14.89
N LEU A 145 11.73 -7.53 -13.69
CA LEU A 145 10.99 -7.27 -12.46
C LEU A 145 10.82 -5.76 -12.21
N ARG A 146 11.87 -4.97 -12.51
CA ARG A 146 11.79 -3.51 -12.40
C ARG A 146 10.79 -2.93 -13.40
N SER A 147 10.83 -3.40 -14.65
CA SER A 147 9.90 -2.99 -15.71
C SER A 147 8.45 -3.31 -15.32
N ALA A 148 8.19 -4.53 -14.85
CA ALA A 148 6.88 -4.95 -14.37
C ALA A 148 6.40 -4.09 -13.19
N ALA A 149 7.29 -3.79 -12.23
CA ALA A 149 6.96 -2.94 -11.08
C ALA A 149 6.66 -1.50 -11.50
N LEU A 150 7.42 -0.91 -12.43
CA LEU A 150 7.14 0.43 -12.97
C LEU A 150 5.78 0.46 -13.71
N CYS A 151 5.47 -0.61 -14.47
CA CYS A 151 4.16 -0.73 -15.11
C CYS A 151 3.04 -0.76 -14.04
N MET A 152 3.15 -1.58 -13.01
CA MET A 152 2.17 -1.64 -11.92
C MET A 152 2.02 -0.30 -11.19
N LEU A 153 3.11 0.42 -10.91
CA LEU A 153 3.08 1.74 -10.28
C LEU A 153 2.33 2.79 -11.11
N SER A 154 2.24 2.62 -12.42
CA SER A 154 1.55 3.54 -13.34
C SER A 154 0.17 3.07 -13.79
N THR A 155 -0.23 1.82 -13.52
CA THR A 155 -1.48 1.28 -14.07
C THR A 155 -2.46 0.76 -13.03
N LEU A 156 -2.00 0.39 -11.83
CA LEU A 156 -2.88 -0.17 -10.81
C LEU A 156 -3.96 0.83 -10.39
N PRO A 157 -5.21 0.38 -10.24
CA PRO A 157 -6.27 1.16 -9.61
C PRO A 157 -5.89 1.60 -8.20
N LEU A 158 -6.38 2.77 -7.78
CA LEU A 158 -5.96 3.44 -6.54
C LEU A 158 -5.89 2.53 -5.30
N PRO A 159 -6.90 1.71 -4.97
CA PRO A 159 -6.83 0.86 -3.78
C PRO A 159 -5.75 -0.23 -3.85
N LEU A 160 -5.49 -0.77 -5.05
CA LEU A 160 -4.44 -1.76 -5.28
C LEU A 160 -3.06 -1.11 -5.31
N LEU A 161 -2.94 0.09 -5.89
CA LEU A 161 -1.71 0.85 -5.88
C LEU A 161 -1.27 1.18 -4.45
N MET A 162 -2.20 1.61 -3.60
CA MET A 162 -1.90 1.88 -2.19
C MET A 162 -1.42 0.62 -1.46
N GLN A 163 -2.06 -0.52 -1.67
CA GLN A 163 -1.64 -1.79 -1.10
C GLN A 163 -0.29 -2.28 -1.67
N TYR A 164 -0.01 -2.02 -2.94
CA TYR A 164 1.25 -2.36 -3.59
C TYR A 164 2.43 -1.50 -3.11
N ILE A 165 2.17 -0.22 -2.80
CA ILE A 165 3.16 0.71 -2.25
C ILE A 165 3.38 0.47 -0.76
N TYR A 166 2.30 0.26 0.00
CA TYR A 166 2.34 0.03 1.43
C TYR A 166 1.48 -1.20 1.76
N PRO A 167 2.10 -2.39 1.78
CA PRO A 167 1.44 -3.66 2.05
C PRO A 167 0.68 -3.68 3.38
N ARG A 168 -0.20 -4.65 3.53
CA ARG A 168 -0.90 -4.89 4.79
C ARG A 168 -0.28 -6.06 5.50
N MET A 169 -0.05 -5.93 6.80
CA MET A 169 0.40 -7.01 7.68
C MET A 169 -0.64 -7.24 8.77
N TYR A 170 -1.02 -8.49 8.96
CA TYR A 170 -1.98 -8.90 9.97
C TYR A 170 -1.39 -9.97 10.87
N SER A 171 -1.63 -9.88 12.20
CA SER A 171 -1.42 -10.99 13.11
C SER A 171 -2.53 -12.01 12.94
N LEU A 172 -2.18 -13.27 12.74
CA LEU A 172 -3.14 -14.37 12.63
C LEU A 172 -3.13 -15.30 13.86
N HIS A 173 -2.09 -15.26 14.68
CA HIS A 173 -1.98 -16.06 15.91
C HIS A 173 -2.66 -15.39 17.12
N ASP A 174 -2.93 -14.11 17.03
CA ASP A 174 -3.53 -13.28 18.08
C ASP A 174 -4.62 -12.39 17.46
N MET A 175 -5.62 -13.03 16.87
CA MET A 175 -6.75 -12.34 16.27
C MET A 175 -7.81 -12.03 17.35
N PRO A 176 -8.42 -10.82 17.31
CA PRO A 176 -9.63 -10.55 18.08
C PRO A 176 -10.73 -11.60 17.85
N ASP A 177 -11.60 -11.79 18.82
CA ASP A 177 -12.62 -12.86 18.77
C ASP A 177 -13.54 -12.77 17.55
N ASP A 178 -13.83 -11.59 17.05
CA ASP A 178 -14.66 -11.32 15.88
C ASP A 178 -13.91 -11.40 14.55
N ALA A 179 -12.58 -11.32 14.56
CA ALA A 179 -11.79 -11.32 13.33
C ALA A 179 -11.81 -12.69 12.65
N GLY A 180 -11.97 -12.69 11.34
CA GLY A 180 -12.15 -13.89 10.53
C GLY A 180 -13.59 -14.41 10.51
N LEU A 181 -14.50 -13.80 11.26
CA LEU A 181 -15.92 -14.15 11.30
C LEU A 181 -16.77 -13.17 10.47
N PRO A 182 -17.96 -13.58 9.99
CA PRO A 182 -18.89 -12.68 9.33
C PRO A 182 -19.45 -11.64 10.31
N HIS A 183 -19.43 -10.38 9.93
CA HIS A 183 -20.09 -9.31 10.70
C HIS A 183 -21.60 -9.56 10.75
N PRO A 184 -22.25 -9.48 11.93
CA PRO A 184 -23.66 -9.88 12.11
C PRO A 184 -24.65 -9.15 11.19
N GLU A 185 -24.40 -7.87 10.89
CA GLU A 185 -25.32 -7.07 10.09
C GLU A 185 -25.03 -7.12 8.59
N THR A 186 -23.73 -7.21 8.21
CA THR A 186 -23.32 -7.07 6.80
C THR A 186 -22.92 -8.39 6.15
N GLY A 187 -22.70 -9.45 6.93
CA GLY A 187 -22.15 -10.72 6.46
C GLY A 187 -20.71 -10.63 5.94
N ALA A 188 -20.09 -9.47 5.96
CA ALA A 188 -18.72 -9.29 5.51
C ALA A 188 -17.74 -9.83 6.56
N ILE A 189 -16.69 -10.52 6.12
CA ILE A 189 -15.63 -10.99 7.04
C ILE A 189 -14.95 -9.81 7.71
N VAL A 190 -14.89 -9.85 9.03
CA VAL A 190 -14.18 -8.86 9.86
C VAL A 190 -12.67 -9.10 9.74
N MET A 191 -11.93 -8.08 9.34
CA MET A 191 -10.46 -8.18 9.23
C MET A 191 -9.81 -7.77 10.55
N PRO A 192 -8.70 -8.43 10.96
CA PRO A 192 -7.89 -7.94 12.06
C PRO A 192 -7.37 -6.52 11.77
N SER A 193 -7.02 -5.76 12.80
CA SER A 193 -6.34 -4.48 12.62
C SER A 193 -4.97 -4.67 11.96
N PRO A 194 -4.61 -3.90 10.93
CA PRO A 194 -3.31 -4.02 10.30
C PRO A 194 -2.20 -3.54 11.25
N LEU A 195 -1.07 -4.24 11.22
CA LEU A 195 0.14 -3.87 11.94
C LEU A 195 1.03 -2.95 11.09
N ASN A 196 1.87 -2.17 11.75
CA ASN A 196 2.94 -1.42 11.08
C ASN A 196 3.93 -2.40 10.44
N LEU A 197 4.45 -2.02 9.27
CA LEU A 197 5.33 -2.84 8.44
C LEU A 197 6.78 -2.82 8.94
N THR A 198 6.97 -3.32 10.14
CA THR A 198 8.29 -3.44 10.79
C THR A 198 8.47 -4.82 11.39
N SER A 199 9.69 -5.35 11.33
CA SER A 199 10.07 -6.62 11.96
C SER A 199 9.93 -6.59 13.48
N ALA A 200 9.90 -5.40 14.10
CA ALA A 200 9.63 -5.26 15.54
C ALA A 200 8.24 -5.78 15.95
N ASN A 201 7.29 -5.84 15.03
CA ASN A 201 5.94 -6.39 15.26
C ASN A 201 5.85 -7.90 15.00
N ILE A 202 6.93 -8.52 14.53
CA ILE A 202 6.97 -9.95 14.23
C ILE A 202 7.59 -10.68 15.42
N VAL A 203 6.74 -11.36 16.21
CA VAL A 203 7.21 -12.18 17.32
C VAL A 203 7.60 -13.59 16.83
N PRO A 204 8.63 -14.23 17.45
CA PRO A 204 9.15 -15.51 16.99
C PRO A 204 8.14 -16.67 17.01
N PHE A 205 7.12 -16.61 17.85
CA PHE A 205 6.07 -17.63 17.97
C PHE A 205 4.82 -17.34 17.11
N GLY A 206 4.81 -16.23 16.35
CA GLY A 206 3.64 -15.73 15.64
C GLY A 206 3.42 -16.31 14.25
N LEU A 207 2.21 -16.11 13.76
CA LEU A 207 1.81 -16.32 12.36
C LEU A 207 1.26 -15.01 11.81
N TYR A 208 1.76 -14.58 10.65
CA TYR A 208 1.39 -13.31 10.04
C TYR A 208 1.02 -13.48 8.58
N LEU A 209 0.05 -12.67 8.13
CA LEU A 209 -0.23 -12.47 6.72
C LEU A 209 0.36 -11.13 6.29
N ILE A 210 1.23 -11.13 5.28
CA ILE A 210 1.75 -9.93 4.62
C ILE A 210 1.22 -9.94 3.17
N ASP A 211 0.54 -8.88 2.76
CA ASP A 211 -0.19 -8.82 1.48
C ASP A 211 0.03 -7.48 0.77
N ASP A 212 0.69 -7.50 -0.38
CA ASP A 212 0.93 -6.33 -1.24
C ASP A 212 -0.11 -6.19 -2.38
N GLY A 213 -1.16 -7.03 -2.37
CA GLY A 213 -2.18 -7.09 -3.42
C GLY A 213 -1.77 -7.86 -4.68
N GLN A 214 -0.50 -8.25 -4.82
CA GLN A 214 0.02 -9.07 -5.90
C GLN A 214 0.48 -10.44 -5.40
N THR A 215 0.93 -10.49 -4.15
CA THR A 215 1.45 -11.69 -3.49
C THR A 215 1.07 -11.66 -2.02
N GLN A 216 0.76 -12.83 -1.48
CA GLN A 216 0.51 -13.02 -0.06
C GLN A 216 1.58 -13.91 0.54
N PHE A 217 2.10 -13.53 1.70
CA PHE A 217 3.04 -14.32 2.49
C PHE A 217 2.42 -14.68 3.82
N LEU A 218 2.40 -15.96 4.14
CA LEU A 218 2.20 -16.47 5.49
C LEU A 218 3.58 -16.63 6.12
N TRP A 219 3.88 -15.74 7.06
CA TRP A 219 5.12 -15.78 7.83
C TRP A 219 4.91 -16.56 9.11
N LEU A 220 5.53 -17.73 9.23
CA LEU A 220 5.52 -18.55 10.43
C LEU A 220 6.82 -18.33 11.22
N GLY A 221 6.66 -17.86 12.46
CA GLY A 221 7.79 -17.61 13.35
C GLY A 221 8.57 -18.90 13.69
N ARG A 222 9.84 -18.75 14.01
CA ARG A 222 10.75 -19.86 14.32
C ARG A 222 10.35 -20.67 15.56
N ASP A 223 9.70 -20.02 16.52
CA ASP A 223 9.27 -20.60 17.80
C ASP A 223 7.75 -20.85 17.83
N ALA A 224 7.09 -20.95 16.66
CA ALA A 224 5.66 -21.24 16.55
C ALA A 224 5.31 -22.52 17.29
N VAL A 225 4.30 -22.46 18.15
CA VAL A 225 3.91 -23.60 18.97
C VAL A 225 3.24 -24.71 18.13
N PRO A 226 3.45 -26.00 18.45
CA PRO A 226 2.87 -27.11 17.69
C PRO A 226 1.34 -27.03 17.53
N ALA A 227 0.63 -26.57 18.56
CA ALA A 227 -0.82 -26.40 18.50
C ALA A 227 -1.27 -25.43 17.38
N LEU A 228 -0.61 -24.25 17.27
CA LEU A 228 -0.90 -23.30 16.20
C LEU A 228 -0.62 -23.91 14.81
N VAL A 229 0.46 -24.67 14.69
CA VAL A 229 0.82 -25.33 13.42
C VAL A 229 -0.17 -26.42 13.07
N ALA A 230 -0.62 -27.20 14.05
CA ALA A 230 -1.65 -28.23 13.87
C ALA A 230 -3.00 -27.62 13.48
N ASP A 231 -3.41 -26.56 14.17
CA ASP A 231 -4.70 -25.91 13.91
C ASP A 231 -4.76 -25.28 12.51
N VAL A 232 -3.68 -24.68 12.03
CA VAL A 232 -3.69 -23.98 10.75
C VAL A 232 -3.29 -24.87 9.58
N PHE A 233 -2.34 -25.80 9.79
CA PHE A 233 -1.73 -26.58 8.71
C PHE A 233 -1.96 -28.08 8.79
N GLY A 234 -2.55 -28.58 9.88
CA GLY A 234 -2.87 -30.02 10.06
C GLY A 234 -1.68 -30.90 10.45
N THR A 235 -0.57 -30.32 10.89
CA THR A 235 0.60 -31.04 11.40
C THR A 235 1.21 -30.29 12.58
N GLU A 236 1.67 -31.01 13.60
CA GLU A 236 2.35 -30.39 14.74
C GLU A 236 3.82 -30.01 14.43
N ASP A 237 4.42 -30.68 13.45
CA ASP A 237 5.82 -30.44 13.08
C ASP A 237 5.93 -29.44 11.93
N LYS A 238 6.32 -28.20 12.25
CA LYS A 238 6.56 -27.15 11.25
C LYS A 238 7.58 -27.53 10.18
N ASN A 239 8.50 -28.50 10.45
CA ASN A 239 9.51 -28.91 9.50
C ASN A 239 8.93 -29.73 8.34
N GLN A 240 7.77 -30.33 8.51
CA GLN A 240 7.04 -31.02 7.45
C GLN A 240 6.36 -30.03 6.48
N LEU A 241 6.23 -28.75 6.86
CA LEU A 241 5.61 -27.74 6.03
C LEU A 241 6.52 -27.38 4.84
N LYS A 242 6.02 -27.62 3.64
CA LYS A 242 6.71 -27.23 2.41
C LYS A 242 6.61 -25.70 2.23
N GLN A 243 7.78 -25.05 2.22
CA GLN A 243 7.89 -23.63 1.96
C GLN A 243 7.65 -23.31 0.47
N GLY A 244 7.32 -22.05 0.19
CA GLY A 244 7.02 -21.57 -1.17
C GLY A 244 5.52 -21.49 -1.43
N LYS A 245 5.15 -21.53 -2.70
CA LYS A 245 3.74 -21.40 -3.12
C LYS A 245 2.90 -22.53 -2.51
N THR A 246 1.81 -22.14 -1.85
CA THR A 246 0.96 -23.04 -1.07
C THR A 246 -0.52 -22.69 -1.16
N SER A 247 -1.34 -23.57 -0.62
CA SER A 247 -2.73 -23.32 -0.27
C SER A 247 -2.98 -23.84 1.14
N LEU A 248 -3.82 -23.14 1.91
CA LEU A 248 -4.20 -23.61 3.24
C LEU A 248 -5.08 -24.86 3.14
N PRO A 249 -4.85 -25.89 3.98
CA PRO A 249 -5.75 -27.02 4.07
C PRO A 249 -7.09 -26.57 4.66
N VAL A 250 -8.13 -27.35 4.42
CA VAL A 250 -9.44 -27.20 5.07
C VAL A 250 -9.46 -28.13 6.27
N ILE A 251 -9.45 -27.57 7.47
CA ILE A 251 -9.49 -28.29 8.74
C ILE A 251 -10.72 -27.81 9.49
N ASP A 252 -11.44 -28.74 10.09
CA ASP A 252 -12.65 -28.48 10.85
C ASP A 252 -12.29 -27.99 12.27
N ASN A 253 -11.85 -26.73 12.34
CA ASN A 253 -11.64 -25.99 13.59
C ASN A 253 -11.74 -24.49 13.37
N ASP A 254 -12.11 -23.76 14.41
CA ASP A 254 -12.34 -22.32 14.40
C ASP A 254 -11.11 -21.54 13.91
N MET A 255 -9.93 -21.93 14.31
CA MET A 255 -8.69 -21.23 13.96
C MET A 255 -8.40 -21.30 12.46
N ASN A 256 -8.52 -22.49 11.86
CA ASN A 256 -8.32 -22.67 10.43
C ASN A 256 -9.37 -21.90 9.61
N GLU A 257 -10.65 -21.98 10.01
CA GLU A 257 -11.74 -21.27 9.33
C GLU A 257 -11.48 -19.76 9.32
N ARG A 258 -11.13 -19.17 10.47
CA ARG A 258 -10.85 -17.74 10.62
C ARG A 258 -9.63 -17.30 9.82
N VAL A 259 -8.53 -18.06 9.89
CA VAL A 259 -7.31 -17.77 9.11
C VAL A 259 -7.59 -17.82 7.62
N ARG A 260 -8.31 -18.84 7.14
CA ARG A 260 -8.70 -18.95 5.73
C ARG A 260 -9.61 -17.81 5.29
N ALA A 261 -10.58 -17.44 6.13
CA ALA A 261 -11.49 -16.33 5.84
C ALA A 261 -10.74 -15.00 5.70
N VAL A 262 -9.76 -14.72 6.57
CA VAL A 262 -8.91 -13.53 6.50
C VAL A 262 -8.07 -13.53 5.23
N VAL A 263 -7.41 -14.65 4.91
CA VAL A 263 -6.58 -14.80 3.70
C VAL A 263 -7.42 -14.59 2.43
N GLU A 264 -8.60 -15.22 2.35
CA GLU A 264 -9.51 -15.07 1.20
C GLU A 264 -10.09 -13.65 1.12
N LYS A 265 -10.48 -13.06 2.25
CA LYS A 265 -11.00 -11.69 2.28
C LYS A 265 -9.96 -10.65 1.87
N SER A 266 -8.71 -10.85 2.24
CA SER A 266 -7.61 -9.98 1.79
C SER A 266 -7.44 -9.97 0.27
N ARG A 267 -7.69 -11.12 -0.40
CA ARG A 267 -7.68 -11.29 -1.86
C ARG A 267 -8.91 -10.71 -2.56
N ASP A 268 -10.00 -10.48 -1.82
CA ASP A 268 -11.26 -10.03 -2.41
C ASP A 268 -11.17 -8.56 -2.83
N HIS A 269 -10.83 -8.34 -4.08
CA HIS A 269 -10.81 -7.02 -4.70
C HIS A 269 -12.17 -6.61 -5.31
N LYS A 270 -13.16 -7.50 -5.32
CA LYS A 270 -14.48 -7.26 -5.95
C LYS A 270 -15.22 -6.07 -5.31
N GLY A 271 -15.14 -5.94 -3.99
CA GLY A 271 -15.77 -4.84 -3.25
C GLY A 271 -15.07 -3.49 -3.40
N LYS A 272 -13.85 -3.44 -3.99
CA LYS A 272 -13.04 -2.21 -4.11
C LYS A 272 -13.15 -1.53 -5.48
N GLY A 273 -14.13 -1.92 -6.29
CA GLY A 273 -14.28 -1.39 -7.66
C GLY A 273 -13.17 -1.84 -8.62
N CYS A 274 -12.26 -2.65 -8.18
CA CYS A 274 -11.14 -3.17 -8.94
C CYS A 274 -11.48 -4.56 -9.45
N GLY A 275 -11.74 -4.68 -10.73
CA GLY A 275 -11.91 -5.99 -11.37
C GLY A 275 -10.58 -6.72 -11.55
N SER A 276 -9.75 -6.85 -10.51
CA SER A 276 -8.54 -7.66 -10.62
C SER A 276 -8.90 -9.09 -11.01
N ILE A 277 -8.32 -9.56 -12.09
CA ILE A 277 -8.51 -10.92 -12.61
C ILE A 277 -7.53 -11.87 -11.92
N VAL A 278 -6.48 -11.33 -11.34
CA VAL A 278 -5.39 -12.10 -10.72
C VAL A 278 -5.68 -12.30 -9.25
N VAL A 279 -5.75 -13.55 -8.84
CA VAL A 279 -5.78 -13.93 -7.43
C VAL A 279 -4.33 -14.00 -6.94
N PRO A 280 -3.93 -13.19 -5.94
CA PRO A 280 -2.58 -13.23 -5.43
C PRO A 280 -2.19 -14.63 -4.96
N PRO A 281 -1.04 -15.16 -5.41
CA PRO A 281 -0.54 -16.43 -4.91
C PRO A 281 -0.14 -16.30 -3.43
N LEU A 282 -0.40 -17.37 -2.66
CA LEU A 282 0.01 -17.48 -1.26
C LEU A 282 1.33 -18.25 -1.17
N TYR A 283 2.26 -17.70 -0.41
CA TYR A 283 3.55 -18.34 -0.11
C TYR A 283 3.69 -18.57 1.39
N LEU A 284 4.05 -19.78 1.79
CA LEU A 284 4.44 -20.07 3.16
C LEU A 284 5.94 -19.81 3.33
N ILE A 285 6.26 -19.04 4.35
CA ILE A 285 7.63 -18.72 4.77
C ILE A 285 7.80 -19.14 6.21
N ARG A 286 8.86 -19.87 6.50
CA ARG A 286 9.32 -20.09 7.86
C ARG A 286 10.46 -19.13 8.16
N GLU A 287 10.45 -18.53 9.34
CA GLU A 287 11.52 -17.62 9.79
C GLU A 287 12.89 -18.31 9.83
N ASP A 288 12.92 -19.58 10.22
CA ASP A 288 14.13 -20.45 10.25
C ASP A 288 14.39 -21.19 8.92
N GLY A 289 13.63 -20.86 7.89
CA GLY A 289 13.64 -21.60 6.63
C GLY A 289 14.49 -20.97 5.53
N GLU A 290 14.02 -21.12 4.28
CA GLU A 290 14.75 -20.68 3.08
C GLU A 290 15.02 -19.17 3.06
N PRO A 291 16.30 -18.74 2.98
CA PRO A 291 16.65 -17.32 3.06
C PRO A 291 16.06 -16.46 1.94
N SER A 292 15.97 -16.98 0.72
CA SER A 292 15.50 -16.22 -0.45
C SER A 292 14.03 -15.77 -0.30
N LEU A 293 13.16 -16.68 0.13
CA LEU A 293 11.75 -16.40 0.39
C LEU A 293 11.58 -15.42 1.55
N ARG A 294 12.35 -15.63 2.63
CA ARG A 294 12.34 -14.74 3.79
C ARG A 294 12.79 -13.32 3.41
N LEU A 295 13.89 -13.19 2.69
CA LEU A 295 14.38 -11.89 2.23
C LEU A 295 13.37 -11.20 1.31
N TRP A 296 12.68 -11.96 0.46
CA TRP A 296 11.62 -11.39 -0.39
C TRP A 296 10.48 -10.79 0.46
N ALA A 297 9.91 -11.54 1.40
CA ALA A 297 8.88 -11.01 2.29
C ALA A 297 9.36 -9.82 3.12
N GLN A 298 10.60 -9.85 3.61
CA GLN A 298 11.19 -8.74 4.36
C GLN A 298 11.27 -7.44 3.55
N THR A 299 11.36 -7.52 2.21
CA THR A 299 11.33 -6.30 1.38
C THR A 299 10.00 -5.55 1.45
N LEU A 300 8.93 -6.20 1.92
CA LEU A 300 7.60 -5.60 2.11
C LEU A 300 7.47 -4.88 3.47
N LEU A 301 8.41 -5.05 4.39
CA LEU A 301 8.45 -4.34 5.67
C LEU A 301 9.00 -2.92 5.44
N VAL A 302 8.12 -2.04 4.96
CA VAL A 302 8.48 -0.70 4.47
C VAL A 302 9.15 0.16 5.53
N GLU A 303 8.80 -0.01 6.80
CA GLU A 303 9.32 0.79 7.91
C GLU A 303 10.69 0.35 8.39
N ASP A 304 11.13 -0.86 8.04
CA ASP A 304 12.46 -1.35 8.36
C ASP A 304 13.53 -0.74 7.45
N ARG A 305 14.74 -0.73 7.95
CA ARG A 305 15.91 -0.43 7.12
C ARG A 305 16.22 -1.63 6.24
N ALA A 306 16.02 -1.49 4.92
CA ALA A 306 16.39 -2.50 3.94
C ALA A 306 17.53 -1.99 3.05
N ASP A 307 18.49 -2.86 2.73
CA ASP A 307 19.67 -2.56 1.90
C ASP A 307 20.38 -1.25 2.33
N GLN A 308 20.59 -0.34 1.39
CA GLN A 308 21.15 1.00 1.62
C GLN A 308 20.09 2.06 1.93
N GLY A 309 18.85 1.64 2.16
CA GLY A 309 17.72 2.52 2.43
C GLY A 309 17.67 3.02 3.87
N VAL A 310 16.71 3.93 4.14
CA VAL A 310 16.42 4.46 5.47
C VAL A 310 15.23 3.73 6.09
N SER A 311 15.18 3.64 7.43
CA SER A 311 13.99 3.18 8.13
C SER A 311 12.89 4.25 8.12
N GLY A 312 11.66 3.89 8.49
CA GLY A 312 10.55 4.84 8.65
C GLY A 312 10.90 5.97 9.62
N ALA A 313 11.48 5.63 10.78
CA ALA A 313 11.91 6.60 11.77
C ALA A 313 13.00 7.55 11.24
N GLN A 314 13.99 7.01 10.53
CA GLN A 314 15.05 7.81 9.91
C GLN A 314 14.50 8.74 8.83
N PHE A 315 13.54 8.26 8.02
CA PHE A 315 12.88 9.06 6.99
C PHE A 315 12.10 10.23 7.59
N LEU A 316 11.32 9.98 8.64
CA LEU A 316 10.61 11.04 9.38
C LEU A 316 11.58 12.06 10.01
N GLY A 317 12.70 11.59 10.59
CA GLY A 317 13.75 12.45 11.13
C GLY A 317 14.35 13.38 10.06
N MET A 318 14.66 12.82 8.90
CA MET A 318 15.20 13.57 7.75
C MET A 318 14.18 14.60 7.22
N LEU A 319 12.91 14.23 7.10
CA LEU A 319 11.84 15.16 6.70
C LEU A 319 11.73 16.30 7.71
N ARG A 320 11.75 15.99 9.01
CA ARG A 320 11.71 16.99 10.08
C ARG A 320 12.85 17.99 9.96
N GLU A 321 14.07 17.50 9.82
CA GLU A 321 15.25 18.36 9.68
C GLU A 321 15.12 19.31 8.47
N LYS A 322 14.78 18.77 7.29
CA LYS A 322 14.66 19.55 6.06
C LYS A 322 13.46 20.49 5.99
N VAL A 323 12.40 20.23 6.76
CA VAL A 323 11.23 21.11 6.84
C VAL A 323 11.41 22.19 7.90
N LEU A 324 12.22 21.93 8.93
CA LEU A 324 12.48 22.88 10.01
C LEU A 324 13.67 23.79 9.73
N SER A 325 14.61 23.35 8.87
CA SER A 325 15.68 24.21 8.33
C SER A 325 15.13 25.27 7.37
#